data_f632dc5c18bb022044a93a51e942cd82
#
_entry.id   f632dc5c18bb022044a93a51e942cd82
#
_cell.length_a   1.000
_cell.length_b   1.000
_cell.length_c   1.000
_cell.angle_alpha   90.00
_cell.angle_beta   90.00
_cell.angle_gamma   90.00
#
_symmetry.space_group_name_H-M   'P 1'
#
loop_
_entity.id
_entity.type
_entity.pdbx_description
1 polymer ?
#
loop_
_entity_poly.entity_id
_entity_poly.type
_entity_poly.pdbx_seq_one_letter_code
_entity_poly.pdbx_strand_id
1 'polypeptide(L)'
;MLAAEPELAGARNEKGQSALLLTAYSGNKELCDVLMACGVPLELHEAAALGRLERVKQLVEEMPAEAKTYSPDGFPVFALAAVFGHLEVAEYLFSKGADINAAATNGTGYNALTGAVASGHTAIVSWLLANGADPNYRYGNGFSPLLTAAANGHLGIVSILLASGADLHVKTNDGKTALGFAQERGQAEVAEFLRSHGAA
;
A
#
# COMPACT_ATOMS: atom_id res chain seq x y z
N MET A 1 5.51 -27.51 -16.16
CA MET A 1 5.29 -26.48 -17.19
C MET A 1 6.35 -25.38 -17.13
N LEU A 2 6.47 -24.60 -16.06
CA LEU A 2 7.46 -23.50 -15.98
C LEU A 2 8.93 -23.95 -16.09
N ALA A 3 9.28 -25.16 -15.64
CA ALA A 3 10.62 -25.70 -15.82
C ALA A 3 10.97 -26.04 -17.28
N ALA A 4 9.97 -26.16 -18.15
CA ALA A 4 10.16 -26.43 -19.58
C ALA A 4 10.13 -25.15 -20.45
N GLU A 5 9.56 -24.06 -19.95
CA GLU A 5 9.41 -22.77 -20.64
C GLU A 5 9.66 -21.60 -19.68
N PRO A 6 10.93 -21.34 -19.28
CA PRO A 6 11.27 -20.26 -18.32
C PRO A 6 10.82 -18.86 -18.77
N GLU A 7 10.72 -18.65 -20.07
CA GLU A 7 10.26 -17.40 -20.67
C GLU A 7 8.80 -17.04 -20.32
N LEU A 8 7.95 -18.03 -19.98
CA LEU A 8 6.60 -17.77 -19.50
C LEU A 8 6.58 -17.09 -18.12
N ALA A 9 7.64 -17.27 -17.32
CA ALA A 9 7.76 -16.59 -16.04
C ALA A 9 7.91 -15.07 -16.17
N GLY A 10 8.46 -14.60 -17.31
CA GLY A 10 8.58 -13.18 -17.66
C GLY A 10 7.36 -12.61 -18.40
N ALA A 11 6.32 -13.43 -18.68
CA ALA A 11 5.14 -12.99 -19.41
C ALA A 11 4.39 -11.87 -18.67
N ARG A 12 3.83 -10.93 -19.47
CA ARG A 12 3.04 -9.81 -18.96
C ARG A 12 1.63 -9.87 -19.55
N ASN A 13 0.64 -9.47 -18.76
CA ASN A 13 -0.72 -9.33 -19.23
C ASN A 13 -0.90 -8.04 -20.06
N GLU A 14 -2.11 -7.80 -20.56
CA GLU A 14 -2.47 -6.61 -21.36
C GLU A 14 -2.24 -5.28 -20.63
N LYS A 15 -2.19 -5.30 -19.29
CA LYS A 15 -1.88 -4.14 -18.45
C LYS A 15 -0.37 -3.98 -18.15
N GLY A 16 0.48 -4.82 -18.74
CA GLY A 16 1.91 -4.83 -18.51
C GLY A 16 2.36 -5.45 -17.17
N GLN A 17 1.42 -6.00 -16.38
CA GLN A 17 1.74 -6.65 -15.11
C GLN A 17 2.36 -8.02 -15.37
N SER A 18 3.50 -8.29 -14.72
CA SER A 18 4.13 -9.61 -14.79
C SER A 18 3.43 -10.63 -13.89
N ALA A 19 3.68 -11.91 -14.15
CA ALA A 19 3.23 -12.99 -13.28
C ALA A 19 3.73 -12.80 -11.84
N LEU A 20 4.97 -12.31 -11.64
CA LEU A 20 5.53 -12.00 -10.32
C LEU A 20 4.75 -10.91 -9.59
N LEU A 21 4.42 -9.81 -10.25
CA LEU A 21 3.61 -8.76 -9.64
C LEU A 21 2.22 -9.27 -9.24
N LEU A 22 1.61 -10.11 -10.07
CA LEU A 22 0.32 -10.73 -9.77
C LEU A 22 0.39 -11.70 -8.58
N THR A 23 1.53 -12.39 -8.35
CA THR A 23 1.71 -13.22 -7.16
C THR A 23 1.79 -12.39 -5.88
N ALA A 24 2.40 -11.19 -5.94
CA ALA A 24 2.40 -10.26 -4.83
C ALA A 24 0.96 -9.82 -4.49
N TYR A 25 0.16 -9.42 -5.48
CA TYR A 25 -1.24 -9.02 -5.28
C TYR A 25 -2.13 -10.14 -4.73
N SER A 26 -1.88 -11.40 -5.14
CA SER A 26 -2.65 -12.56 -4.66
C SER A 26 -2.14 -13.15 -3.34
N GLY A 27 -0.98 -12.72 -2.85
CA GLY A 27 -0.31 -13.30 -1.68
C GLY A 27 0.16 -14.75 -1.88
N ASN A 28 0.25 -15.22 -3.13
CA ASN A 28 0.64 -16.60 -3.45
C ASN A 28 2.17 -16.77 -3.39
N LYS A 29 2.68 -17.06 -2.20
CA LYS A 29 4.12 -17.23 -1.95
C LYS A 29 4.72 -18.40 -2.72
N GLU A 30 4.00 -19.54 -2.78
CA GLU A 30 4.51 -20.74 -3.47
C GLU A 30 4.76 -20.46 -4.96
N LEU A 31 3.79 -19.82 -5.62
CA LEU A 31 3.94 -19.45 -7.03
C LEU A 31 5.03 -18.38 -7.21
N CYS A 32 5.12 -17.42 -6.28
CA CYS A 32 6.20 -16.42 -6.28
C CYS A 32 7.57 -17.08 -6.23
N ASP A 33 7.77 -18.04 -5.32
CA ASP A 33 9.05 -18.75 -5.16
C ASP A 33 9.41 -19.57 -6.42
N VAL A 34 8.43 -20.23 -7.03
CA VAL A 34 8.61 -20.94 -8.30
C VAL A 34 9.04 -19.98 -9.42
N LEU A 35 8.37 -18.86 -9.58
CA LEU A 35 8.70 -17.85 -10.60
C LEU A 35 10.09 -17.24 -10.36
N MET A 36 10.42 -16.93 -9.10
CA MET A 36 11.74 -16.44 -8.73
C MET A 36 12.85 -17.43 -9.07
N ALA A 37 12.60 -18.75 -8.87
CA ALA A 37 13.56 -19.81 -9.20
C ALA A 37 13.83 -19.94 -10.72
N CYS A 38 12.94 -19.40 -11.57
CA CYS A 38 13.17 -19.33 -13.03
C CYS A 38 14.22 -18.28 -13.43
N GLY A 39 14.73 -17.47 -12.50
CA GLY A 39 15.80 -16.50 -12.76
C GLY A 39 15.37 -15.28 -13.57
N VAL A 40 14.07 -14.97 -13.61
CA VAL A 40 13.57 -13.77 -14.28
C VAL A 40 14.08 -12.52 -13.54
N PRO A 41 14.72 -11.56 -14.24
CA PRO A 41 15.19 -10.34 -13.62
C PRO A 41 14.01 -9.51 -13.12
N LEU A 42 14.07 -9.09 -11.84
CA LEU A 42 13.08 -8.21 -11.24
C LEU A 42 13.25 -6.78 -11.73
N GLU A 43 12.16 -6.16 -12.18
CA GLU A 43 12.06 -4.72 -12.32
C GLU A 43 11.81 -4.05 -10.94
N LEU A 44 11.97 -2.72 -10.88
CA LEU A 44 11.92 -2.02 -9.59
C LEU A 44 10.58 -2.18 -8.87
N HIS A 45 9.46 -2.11 -9.58
CA HIS A 45 8.14 -2.24 -8.98
C HIS A 45 7.88 -3.68 -8.44
N GLU A 46 8.41 -4.70 -9.10
CA GLU A 46 8.35 -6.09 -8.63
C GLU A 46 9.25 -6.28 -7.39
N ALA A 47 10.48 -5.76 -7.46
CA ALA A 47 11.41 -5.81 -6.34
C ALA A 47 10.85 -5.09 -5.10
N ALA A 48 10.19 -3.95 -5.29
CA ALA A 48 9.54 -3.20 -4.21
C ALA A 48 8.34 -3.95 -3.63
N ALA A 49 7.46 -4.50 -4.49
CA ALA A 49 6.30 -5.28 -4.06
C ALA A 49 6.68 -6.60 -3.35
N LEU A 50 7.84 -7.16 -3.66
CA LEU A 50 8.36 -8.40 -3.06
C LEU A 50 9.37 -8.17 -1.93
N GLY A 51 9.63 -6.92 -1.55
CA GLY A 51 10.54 -6.57 -0.46
C GLY A 51 12.01 -6.91 -0.71
N ARG A 52 12.44 -6.95 -1.98
CA ARG A 52 13.81 -7.32 -2.35
C ARG A 52 14.74 -6.10 -2.28
N LEU A 53 15.05 -5.66 -1.06
CA LEU A 53 15.78 -4.42 -0.77
C LEU A 53 17.09 -4.29 -1.56
N GLU A 54 17.91 -5.33 -1.61
CA GLU A 54 19.20 -5.27 -2.31
C GLU A 54 19.01 -5.09 -3.83
N ARG A 55 17.97 -5.70 -4.41
CA ARG A 55 17.64 -5.48 -5.82
C ARG A 55 17.11 -4.06 -6.06
N VAL A 56 16.28 -3.54 -5.14
CA VAL A 56 15.82 -2.14 -5.20
C VAL A 56 17.01 -1.17 -5.14
N LYS A 57 17.95 -1.39 -4.22
CA LYS A 57 19.16 -0.57 -4.11
C LYS A 57 19.95 -0.57 -5.42
N GLN A 58 20.25 -1.76 -5.96
CA GLN A 58 20.98 -1.90 -7.22
C GLN A 58 20.32 -1.10 -8.35
N LEU A 59 19.00 -1.29 -8.57
CA LEU A 59 18.28 -0.63 -9.66
C LEU A 59 18.24 0.89 -9.49
N VAL A 60 18.03 1.38 -8.28
CA VAL A 60 17.98 2.82 -8.00
C VAL A 60 19.36 3.46 -8.05
N GLU A 61 20.45 2.74 -7.71
CA GLU A 61 21.81 3.22 -7.86
C GLU A 61 22.21 3.35 -9.34
N GLU A 62 21.76 2.40 -10.18
CA GLU A 62 21.96 2.47 -11.64
C GLU A 62 21.14 3.61 -12.27
N MET A 63 19.89 3.80 -11.83
CA MET A 63 18.95 4.81 -12.34
C MET A 63 18.18 5.52 -11.22
N PRO A 64 18.73 6.54 -10.58
CA PRO A 64 18.14 7.22 -9.41
C PRO A 64 16.72 7.77 -9.64
N ALA A 65 16.39 8.14 -10.87
CA ALA A 65 15.06 8.65 -11.20
C ALA A 65 13.94 7.59 -11.03
N GLU A 66 14.28 6.31 -11.08
CA GLU A 66 13.30 5.23 -10.95
C GLU A 66 12.65 5.17 -9.56
N ALA A 67 13.29 5.69 -8.52
CA ALA A 67 12.66 5.78 -7.19
C ALA A 67 11.32 6.54 -7.20
N LYS A 68 11.06 7.34 -8.22
CA LYS A 68 9.85 8.17 -8.40
C LYS A 68 8.90 7.64 -9.48
N THR A 69 9.15 6.45 -10.00
CA THR A 69 8.35 5.88 -11.09
C THR A 69 7.11 5.15 -10.60
N TYR A 70 6.34 4.69 -11.54
CA TYR A 70 5.10 3.95 -11.34
C TYR A 70 5.20 2.55 -11.97
N SER A 71 4.48 1.61 -11.38
CA SER A 71 4.27 0.30 -12.01
C SER A 71 3.42 0.42 -13.27
N PRO A 72 3.41 -0.59 -14.14
CA PRO A 72 2.60 -0.58 -15.36
C PRO A 72 1.09 -0.37 -15.12
N ASP A 73 0.59 -0.77 -13.96
CA ASP A 73 -0.81 -0.56 -13.54
C ASP A 73 -1.03 0.74 -12.74
N GLY A 74 -0.03 1.64 -12.77
CA GLY A 74 -0.15 3.01 -12.30
C GLY A 74 0.00 3.24 -10.80
N PHE A 75 0.58 2.31 -10.04
CA PHE A 75 0.91 2.55 -8.64
C PHE A 75 2.33 3.12 -8.48
N PRO A 76 2.54 4.14 -7.62
CA PRO A 76 3.89 4.56 -7.27
C PRO A 76 4.68 3.38 -6.70
N VAL A 77 5.93 3.19 -7.15
CA VAL A 77 6.79 2.09 -6.65
C VAL A 77 6.95 2.14 -5.12
N PHE A 78 7.07 3.35 -4.58
CA PHE A 78 7.06 3.60 -3.14
C PHE A 78 5.78 3.07 -2.44
N ALA A 79 4.62 3.31 -3.04
CA ALA A 79 3.34 2.85 -2.48
C ALA A 79 3.23 1.32 -2.50
N LEU A 80 3.78 0.64 -3.51
CA LEU A 80 3.81 -0.83 -3.53
C LEU A 80 4.57 -1.40 -2.32
N ALA A 81 5.75 -0.84 -1.99
CA ALA A 81 6.49 -1.27 -0.80
C ALA A 81 5.64 -1.13 0.48
N ALA A 82 4.90 -0.02 0.61
CA ALA A 82 4.06 0.24 1.76
C ALA A 82 2.84 -0.70 1.84
N VAL A 83 2.17 -0.95 0.71
CA VAL A 83 1.00 -1.85 0.60
C VAL A 83 1.36 -3.27 1.00
N PHE A 84 2.56 -3.75 0.61
CA PHE A 84 3.01 -5.11 0.89
C PHE A 84 3.82 -5.27 2.18
N GLY A 85 3.95 -4.23 2.99
CA GLY A 85 4.54 -4.34 4.33
C GLY A 85 6.06 -4.23 4.38
N HIS A 86 6.71 -3.71 3.35
CA HIS A 86 8.15 -3.66 3.22
C HIS A 86 8.72 -2.30 3.64
N LEU A 87 8.78 -2.07 4.96
CA LEU A 87 9.20 -0.79 5.56
C LEU A 87 10.59 -0.36 5.09
N GLU A 88 11.58 -1.25 5.14
CA GLU A 88 12.97 -0.92 4.76
C GLU A 88 13.08 -0.47 3.29
N VAL A 89 12.29 -1.08 2.40
CA VAL A 89 12.21 -0.68 0.99
C VAL A 89 11.57 0.71 0.86
N ALA A 90 10.48 0.96 1.60
CA ALA A 90 9.82 2.27 1.61
C ALA A 90 10.77 3.36 2.14
N GLU A 91 11.47 3.12 3.24
CA GLU A 91 12.47 4.03 3.81
C GLU A 91 13.58 4.36 2.80
N TYR A 92 14.10 3.33 2.14
CA TYR A 92 15.15 3.52 1.13
C TYR A 92 14.65 4.37 -0.05
N LEU A 93 13.49 4.03 -0.64
CA LEU A 93 12.91 4.78 -1.75
C LEU A 93 12.62 6.24 -1.36
N PHE A 94 12.11 6.47 -0.16
CA PHE A 94 11.89 7.81 0.39
C PHE A 94 13.20 8.60 0.52
N SER A 95 14.28 7.96 1.01
CA SER A 95 15.61 8.57 1.09
C SER A 95 16.18 8.97 -0.27
N LYS A 96 15.70 8.33 -1.35
CA LYS A 96 16.04 8.63 -2.75
C LYS A 96 15.08 9.63 -3.40
N GLY A 97 14.19 10.22 -2.61
CA GLY A 97 13.29 11.30 -3.01
C GLY A 97 11.98 10.84 -3.62
N ALA A 98 11.54 9.62 -3.35
CA ALA A 98 10.16 9.23 -3.65
C ALA A 98 9.19 10.16 -2.90
N ASP A 99 8.10 10.56 -3.57
CA ASP A 99 7.07 11.41 -2.97
C ASP A 99 6.16 10.54 -2.07
N ILE A 100 6.13 10.86 -0.78
CA ILE A 100 5.35 10.15 0.24
C ILE A 100 3.85 10.22 -0.02
N ASN A 101 3.38 11.28 -0.67
CA ASN A 101 1.98 11.52 -0.99
C ASN A 101 1.63 11.20 -2.45
N ALA A 102 2.56 10.65 -3.23
CA ALA A 102 2.29 10.26 -4.61
C ALA A 102 1.09 9.30 -4.70
N ALA A 103 0.12 9.67 -5.54
CA ALA A 103 -1.10 8.88 -5.74
C ALA A 103 -1.04 8.04 -7.02
N ALA A 104 -1.73 6.92 -7.02
CA ALA A 104 -1.87 6.07 -8.20
C ALA A 104 -2.56 6.81 -9.36
N THR A 105 -2.05 6.61 -10.57
CA THR A 105 -2.52 7.25 -11.80
C THR A 105 -3.64 6.47 -12.51
N ASN A 106 -4.01 5.30 -11.97
CA ASN A 106 -5.02 4.39 -12.53
C ASN A 106 -6.47 4.76 -12.16
N GLY A 107 -6.71 5.94 -11.61
CA GLY A 107 -8.04 6.44 -11.20
C GLY A 107 -8.50 6.01 -9.81
N THR A 108 -7.78 5.13 -9.11
CA THR A 108 -8.13 4.74 -7.74
C THR A 108 -7.80 5.81 -6.70
N GLY A 109 -6.78 6.62 -6.98
CA GLY A 109 -6.23 7.61 -6.05
C GLY A 109 -5.51 7.01 -4.84
N TYR A 110 -5.18 5.72 -4.85
CA TYR A 110 -4.43 5.11 -3.74
C TYR A 110 -3.01 5.68 -3.65
N ASN A 111 -2.56 5.92 -2.42
CA ASN A 111 -1.18 6.27 -2.10
C ASN A 111 -0.60 5.29 -1.06
N ALA A 112 0.64 5.50 -0.64
CA ALA A 112 1.32 4.64 0.33
C ALA A 112 0.55 4.51 1.66
N LEU A 113 0.03 5.63 2.21
CA LEU A 113 -0.70 5.61 3.47
C LEU A 113 -2.02 4.83 3.34
N THR A 114 -2.81 5.09 2.29
CA THR A 114 -4.09 4.40 2.09
C THR A 114 -3.90 2.90 1.90
N GLY A 115 -2.86 2.50 1.18
CA GLY A 115 -2.51 1.10 0.97
C GLY A 115 -2.05 0.41 2.25
N ALA A 116 -1.12 1.02 3.01
CA ALA A 116 -0.64 0.48 4.28
C ALA A 116 -1.75 0.35 5.33
N VAL A 117 -2.68 1.32 5.36
CA VAL A 117 -3.88 1.27 6.23
C VAL A 117 -4.80 0.12 5.82
N ALA A 118 -5.10 -0.04 4.53
CA ALA A 118 -5.95 -1.10 4.03
C ALA A 118 -5.40 -2.49 4.34
N SER A 119 -4.08 -2.65 4.28
CA SER A 119 -3.37 -3.90 4.57
C SER A 119 -3.06 -4.13 6.06
N GLY A 120 -3.31 -3.15 6.94
CA GLY A 120 -3.08 -3.29 8.38
C GLY A 120 -1.62 -3.16 8.83
N HIS A 121 -0.74 -2.56 8.04
CA HIS A 121 0.69 -2.43 8.33
C HIS A 121 0.99 -1.29 9.29
N THR A 122 0.70 -1.47 10.57
CA THR A 122 0.77 -0.44 11.63
C THR A 122 2.11 0.27 11.70
N ALA A 123 3.23 -0.45 11.61
CA ALA A 123 4.57 0.15 11.66
C ALA A 123 4.80 1.12 10.49
N ILE A 124 4.38 0.74 9.27
CA ILE A 124 4.50 1.57 8.08
C ILE A 124 3.58 2.79 8.18
N VAL A 125 2.34 2.62 8.65
CA VAL A 125 1.41 3.73 8.88
C VAL A 125 2.02 4.75 9.83
N SER A 126 2.57 4.32 10.98
CA SER A 126 3.24 5.20 11.92
C SER A 126 4.40 5.94 11.30
N TRP A 127 5.23 5.24 10.54
CA TRP A 127 6.38 5.81 9.88
C TRP A 127 5.98 6.83 8.80
N LEU A 128 4.99 6.50 7.96
CA LEU A 128 4.48 7.40 6.92
C LEU A 128 3.95 8.71 7.52
N LEU A 129 3.14 8.64 8.57
CA LEU A 129 2.59 9.82 9.24
C LEU A 129 3.69 10.67 9.89
N ALA A 130 4.69 10.04 10.52
CA ALA A 130 5.84 10.75 11.10
C ALA A 130 6.71 11.46 10.04
N ASN A 131 6.64 11.03 8.77
CA ASN A 131 7.40 11.61 7.66
C ASN A 131 6.53 12.51 6.73
N GLY A 132 5.34 12.90 7.15
CA GLY A 132 4.52 13.91 6.46
C GLY A 132 3.48 13.36 5.48
N ALA A 133 3.11 12.08 5.60
CA ALA A 133 1.92 11.58 4.91
C ALA A 133 0.66 12.27 5.46
N ASP A 134 -0.26 12.65 4.57
CA ASP A 134 -1.49 13.35 4.96
C ASP A 134 -2.51 12.37 5.58
N PRO A 135 -2.82 12.46 6.90
CA PRO A 135 -3.79 11.61 7.56
C PRO A 135 -5.23 11.82 7.06
N ASN A 136 -5.48 12.96 6.38
CA ASN A 136 -6.79 13.35 5.86
C ASN A 136 -6.92 13.17 4.35
N TYR A 137 -5.96 12.50 3.72
CA TYR A 137 -5.99 12.27 2.28
C TYR A 137 -7.30 11.62 1.82
N ARG A 138 -7.89 12.16 0.75
CA ARG A 138 -9.20 11.71 0.22
C ARG A 138 -9.02 10.97 -1.10
N TYR A 139 -9.68 9.81 -1.24
CA TYR A 139 -9.62 8.99 -2.46
C TYR A 139 -10.94 8.28 -2.76
N GLY A 140 -11.07 7.75 -3.96
CA GLY A 140 -12.27 7.04 -4.41
C GLY A 140 -13.56 7.81 -4.15
N ASN A 141 -14.56 7.18 -3.56
CA ASN A 141 -15.84 7.81 -3.20
C ASN A 141 -15.75 8.66 -1.90
N GLY A 142 -14.70 9.43 -1.75
CA GLY A 142 -14.48 10.26 -0.57
C GLY A 142 -14.03 9.45 0.67
N PHE A 143 -13.40 8.31 0.46
CA PHE A 143 -12.75 7.58 1.55
C PHE A 143 -11.55 8.35 2.10
N SER A 144 -11.19 8.06 3.34
CA SER A 144 -9.97 8.52 4.00
C SER A 144 -9.30 7.35 4.72
N PRO A 145 -8.02 7.51 5.14
CA PRO A 145 -7.34 6.49 5.95
C PRO A 145 -8.16 6.06 7.17
N LEU A 146 -8.78 7.02 7.90
CA LEU A 146 -9.59 6.71 9.09
C LEU A 146 -10.81 5.85 8.77
N LEU A 147 -11.55 6.19 7.69
CA LEU A 147 -12.72 5.41 7.26
C LEU A 147 -12.33 3.97 6.91
N THR A 148 -11.21 3.81 6.21
CA THR A 148 -10.70 2.48 5.83
C THR A 148 -10.24 1.68 7.04
N ALA A 149 -9.48 2.30 7.96
CA ALA A 149 -9.03 1.64 9.19
C ALA A 149 -10.22 1.18 10.04
N ALA A 150 -11.25 2.01 10.17
CA ALA A 150 -12.45 1.70 10.93
C ALA A 150 -13.25 0.55 10.28
N ALA A 151 -13.42 0.57 8.96
CA ALA A 151 -14.10 -0.48 8.21
C ALA A 151 -13.39 -1.85 8.35
N ASN A 152 -12.05 -1.85 8.41
CA ASN A 152 -11.24 -3.07 8.48
C ASN A 152 -10.96 -3.55 9.92
N GLY A 153 -11.40 -2.80 10.95
CA GLY A 153 -11.20 -3.18 12.35
C GLY A 153 -9.78 -2.97 12.87
N HIS A 154 -9.00 -2.11 12.23
CA HIS A 154 -7.61 -1.85 12.60
C HIS A 154 -7.51 -0.84 13.74
N LEU A 155 -7.90 -1.23 14.97
CA LEU A 155 -7.98 -0.35 16.14
C LEU A 155 -6.67 0.43 16.39
N GLY A 156 -5.52 -0.25 16.33
CA GLY A 156 -4.22 0.42 16.51
C GLY A 156 -3.96 1.51 15.47
N ILE A 157 -4.35 1.27 14.21
CA ILE A 157 -4.21 2.26 13.13
C ILE A 157 -5.20 3.41 13.32
N VAL A 158 -6.44 3.14 13.74
CA VAL A 158 -7.43 4.18 14.08
C VAL A 158 -6.85 5.13 15.14
N SER A 159 -6.29 4.58 16.22
CA SER A 159 -5.65 5.37 17.29
C SER A 159 -4.51 6.24 16.78
N ILE A 160 -3.62 5.66 15.96
CA ILE A 160 -2.47 6.36 15.38
C ILE A 160 -2.92 7.50 14.45
N LEU A 161 -3.90 7.24 13.59
CA LEU A 161 -4.45 8.26 12.67
C LEU A 161 -5.05 9.44 13.42
N LEU A 162 -5.87 9.19 14.45
CA LEU A 162 -6.45 10.26 15.27
C LEU A 162 -5.37 11.05 16.02
N ALA A 163 -4.36 10.38 16.59
CA ALA A 163 -3.22 11.03 17.22
C ALA A 163 -2.40 11.88 16.24
N SER A 164 -2.45 11.54 14.94
CA SER A 164 -1.77 12.28 13.85
C SER A 164 -2.65 13.36 13.21
N GLY A 165 -3.84 13.65 13.77
CA GLY A 165 -4.72 14.72 13.28
C GLY A 165 -5.72 14.30 12.20
N ALA A 166 -6.05 13.01 12.08
CA ALA A 166 -7.14 12.57 11.24
C ALA A 166 -8.48 13.14 11.76
N ASP A 167 -9.32 13.63 10.83
CA ASP A 167 -10.65 14.16 11.16
C ASP A 167 -11.60 13.01 11.57
N LEU A 168 -11.98 12.99 12.84
CA LEU A 168 -12.90 12.01 13.41
C LEU A 168 -14.27 12.03 12.75
N HIS A 169 -14.70 13.21 12.27
CA HIS A 169 -16.04 13.45 11.72
C HIS A 169 -16.09 13.35 10.19
N VAL A 170 -14.99 12.89 9.56
CA VAL A 170 -14.90 12.68 8.13
C VAL A 170 -16.02 11.76 7.63
N LYS A 171 -16.56 12.08 6.43
CA LYS A 171 -17.61 11.26 5.80
C LYS A 171 -17.24 10.97 4.35
N THR A 172 -17.68 9.82 3.87
CA THR A 172 -17.69 9.52 2.43
C THR A 172 -18.68 10.44 1.70
N ASN A 173 -18.67 10.41 0.36
CA ASN A 173 -19.59 11.24 -0.45
C ASN A 173 -21.08 10.88 -0.23
N ASP A 174 -21.38 9.66 0.19
CA ASP A 174 -22.71 9.17 0.58
C ASP A 174 -23.00 9.33 2.08
N GLY A 175 -22.16 10.07 2.81
CA GLY A 175 -22.41 10.49 4.19
C GLY A 175 -22.04 9.48 5.27
N LYS A 176 -21.39 8.36 4.94
CA LYS A 176 -20.97 7.35 5.93
C LYS A 176 -19.78 7.81 6.75
N THR A 177 -19.85 7.59 8.07
CA THR A 177 -18.80 7.93 9.05
C THR A 177 -17.93 6.72 9.39
N ALA A 178 -16.80 6.95 10.05
CA ALA A 178 -15.92 5.89 10.59
C ALA A 178 -16.69 4.98 11.57
N LEU A 179 -17.50 5.57 12.46
CA LEU A 179 -18.35 4.81 13.37
C LEU A 179 -19.38 3.98 12.63
N GLY A 180 -20.02 4.53 11.60
CA GLY A 180 -20.97 3.81 10.75
C GLY A 180 -20.34 2.59 10.09
N PHE A 181 -19.16 2.72 9.50
CA PHE A 181 -18.42 1.59 8.91
C PHE A 181 -18.05 0.52 9.94
N ALA A 182 -17.54 0.94 11.12
CA ALA A 182 -17.21 0.00 12.19
C ALA A 182 -18.44 -0.82 12.64
N GLN A 183 -19.58 -0.17 12.76
CA GLN A 183 -20.84 -0.84 13.14
C GLN A 183 -21.35 -1.78 12.05
N GLU A 184 -21.41 -1.33 10.79
CA GLU A 184 -21.87 -2.15 9.66
C GLU A 184 -21.01 -3.41 9.45
N ARG A 185 -19.71 -3.32 9.78
CA ARG A 185 -18.74 -4.40 9.63
C ARG A 185 -18.52 -5.24 10.90
N GLY A 186 -19.26 -4.95 11.99
CA GLY A 186 -19.15 -5.67 13.24
C GLY A 186 -17.85 -5.44 14.01
N GLN A 187 -17.15 -4.32 13.76
CA GLN A 187 -15.89 -3.96 14.41
C GLN A 187 -16.16 -3.32 15.78
N ALA A 188 -16.57 -4.14 16.76
CA ALA A 188 -17.10 -3.66 18.05
C ALA A 188 -16.10 -2.80 18.83
N GLU A 189 -14.84 -3.24 18.92
CA GLU A 189 -13.78 -2.50 19.64
C GLU A 189 -13.51 -1.15 19.02
N VAL A 190 -13.44 -1.09 17.68
CA VAL A 190 -13.25 0.18 16.94
C VAL A 190 -14.47 1.10 17.14
N ALA A 191 -15.69 0.57 17.10
CA ALA A 191 -16.89 1.36 17.30
C ALA A 191 -16.95 1.95 18.72
N GLU A 192 -16.57 1.19 19.74
CA GLU A 192 -16.49 1.67 21.13
C GLU A 192 -15.41 2.74 21.27
N PHE A 193 -14.24 2.50 20.71
CA PHE A 193 -13.13 3.45 20.73
C PHE A 193 -13.53 4.79 20.08
N LEU A 194 -14.16 4.74 18.89
CA LEU A 194 -14.60 5.94 18.17
C LEU A 194 -15.65 6.73 18.99
N ARG A 195 -16.64 6.04 19.62
CA ARG A 195 -17.63 6.70 20.48
C ARG A 195 -16.97 7.39 21.69
N SER A 196 -16.02 6.74 22.34
CA SER A 196 -15.30 7.32 23.50
C SER A 196 -14.53 8.59 23.13
N HIS A 197 -14.20 8.76 21.85
CA HIS A 197 -13.53 9.95 21.29
C HIS A 197 -14.50 10.98 20.70
N GLY A 198 -15.81 10.78 20.83
CA GLY A 198 -16.82 11.74 20.40
C GLY A 198 -17.37 11.54 18.98
N ALA A 199 -17.16 10.37 18.35
CA ALA A 199 -17.82 10.04 17.10
C ALA A 199 -19.32 9.83 17.29
N ALA A 200 -20.12 10.34 16.31
CA ALA A 200 -21.58 10.25 16.28
C ALA A 200 -22.06 9.59 14.97
#